data_c6f844a4752d00b1fbaae943ecba0dbd
#
_entry.id   c6f844a4752d00b1fbaae943ecba0dbd
#
_cell.length_a   1.000
_cell.length_b   1.000
_cell.length_c   1.000
_cell.angle_alpha   90.00
_cell.angle_beta   90.00
_cell.angle_gamma   90.00
#
_symmetry.space_group_name_H-M   'P 1'
#
loop_
_entity.id
_entity.type
_entity.pdbx_description
1 polymer ?
#
loop_
_entity_poly.entity_id
_entity_poly.type
_entity_poly.pdbx_seq_one_letter_code
_entity_poly.pdbx_strand_id
1 'polypeptide(L)'
;MAEKGFNSVMQGYFALVLHAHLPFVRHPEHENFLEESWLFEAVTETYVPLLQMLERWRRDNMTVPITISLSPPLCAMLRDPLLCGRYERHLNSLIDLAEKEIRRTHWDRAFRELAWMYHHRFTGIREFWQNCGGNLVNAFKQLQNEGRIEIITTAATHALLPLLASHPSSIRAQILTARDDYRSCFGRDPRGIWLPECAYVSGVEKYLQEANIRWFILDTHGILYAEPRPRYGTFAPVFTPNGIAAFGRDFDSSRQVWSQREGYPGDPRYRDFYRDVGFDLDFDYVKPHLPSPETRGFTGIKYYRITGQGEKQIYQRDAALKAADEHAQHFLNERIGQIQRLTGLLDRPPLAVAPYDAELFGHWWHEGVEFLDLFARKLFYDQKVIELITPGEYLRRHPTNQVATPSSSTWGEEGYMRVWLNDKNEWIYPHLQIAQERMSALAEKYKKVTSTGKKASWSTALKTRALRQAARELLLAQSSDWPFILRAGTSPDYARRRVKDHLLRFIGLHDQLTSTSIDEAWLQAVEAQDNIFPAADWSYWR
;
A
#
# COMPACT_ATOMS: atom_id res chain seq x y z
N MET A 1 -26.75 -35.41 -32.82
CA MET A 1 -25.88 -34.27 -32.49
C MET A 1 -25.36 -34.50 -31.10
N ALA A 2 -24.08 -34.86 -30.97
CA ALA A 2 -23.49 -35.18 -29.67
C ALA A 2 -23.15 -33.86 -28.96
N GLU A 3 -23.76 -33.62 -27.81
CA GLU A 3 -23.31 -32.62 -26.86
C GLU A 3 -21.86 -32.95 -26.47
N LYS A 4 -20.92 -32.21 -27.01
CA LYS A 4 -19.55 -32.19 -26.48
C LYS A 4 -19.62 -31.52 -25.11
N GLY A 5 -19.70 -32.34 -24.06
CA GLY A 5 -19.44 -31.89 -22.71
C GLY A 5 -18.05 -31.24 -22.66
N PHE A 6 -17.99 -29.93 -22.57
CA PHE A 6 -16.77 -29.22 -22.27
C PHE A 6 -16.37 -29.58 -20.84
N ASN A 7 -15.54 -30.59 -20.68
CA ASN A 7 -14.66 -30.71 -19.52
C ASN A 7 -13.67 -29.55 -19.62
N SER A 8 -14.05 -28.37 -19.10
CA SER A 8 -13.14 -27.23 -19.06
C SER A 8 -12.09 -27.48 -17.98
N VAL A 9 -10.98 -28.07 -18.41
CA VAL A 9 -9.77 -28.21 -17.60
C VAL A 9 -9.22 -26.80 -17.36
N MET A 10 -8.77 -26.50 -16.13
CA MET A 10 -8.05 -25.28 -15.78
C MET A 10 -6.90 -25.05 -16.76
N GLN A 11 -6.85 -23.88 -17.38
CA GLN A 11 -5.90 -23.54 -18.45
C GLN A 11 -4.82 -22.58 -18.03
N GLY A 12 -5.04 -21.80 -16.98
CA GLY A 12 -4.05 -20.84 -16.47
C GLY A 12 -4.47 -20.18 -15.17
N TYR A 13 -3.64 -19.26 -14.73
CA TYR A 13 -3.73 -18.63 -13.42
C TYR A 13 -3.86 -17.12 -13.53
N PHE A 14 -4.53 -16.55 -12.52
CA PHE A 14 -4.57 -15.11 -12.29
C PHE A 14 -4.13 -14.81 -10.85
N ALA A 15 -3.18 -13.90 -10.67
CA ALA A 15 -2.73 -13.46 -9.35
C ALA A 15 -3.11 -12.00 -9.14
N LEU A 16 -4.04 -11.76 -8.21
CA LEU A 16 -4.40 -10.41 -7.76
C LEU A 16 -3.52 -10.02 -6.58
N VAL A 17 -2.81 -8.90 -6.70
CA VAL A 17 -1.92 -8.38 -5.67
C VAL A 17 -2.31 -6.94 -5.36
N LEU A 18 -2.71 -6.68 -4.11
CA LEU A 18 -3.08 -5.36 -3.64
C LEU A 18 -1.99 -4.79 -2.75
N HIS A 19 -1.51 -3.60 -3.06
CA HIS A 19 -0.50 -2.88 -2.28
C HIS A 19 -1.18 -1.83 -1.41
N ALA A 20 -1.18 -2.04 -0.10
CA ALA A 20 -1.72 -1.11 0.89
C ALA A 20 -0.57 -0.33 1.53
N HIS A 21 -0.51 0.97 1.23
CA HIS A 21 0.56 1.84 1.68
C HIS A 21 0.10 3.28 1.86
N LEU A 22 0.59 3.89 2.94
CA LEU A 22 0.55 5.33 3.18
C LEU A 22 1.86 5.77 3.81
N PRO A 23 2.33 7.02 3.59
CA PRO A 23 3.47 7.57 4.31
C PRO A 23 3.21 7.57 5.83
N PHE A 24 4.28 7.48 6.61
CA PHE A 24 4.15 7.58 8.06
C PHE A 24 3.80 9.02 8.46
N VAL A 25 2.55 9.22 8.84
CA VAL A 25 2.00 10.50 9.31
C VAL A 25 1.50 10.34 10.74
N ARG A 26 2.15 11.05 11.66
CA ARG A 26 1.82 11.05 13.08
C ARG A 26 2.30 12.34 13.72
N HIS A 27 1.38 13.12 14.29
CA HIS A 27 1.63 14.44 14.85
C HIS A 27 1.09 14.56 16.27
N PRO A 28 1.78 13.96 17.27
CA PRO A 28 1.30 13.97 18.66
C PRO A 28 1.28 15.37 19.28
N GLU A 29 2.03 16.32 18.71
CA GLU A 29 2.10 17.72 19.12
C GLU A 29 0.86 18.55 18.76
N HIS A 30 -0.02 18.01 17.92
CA HIS A 30 -1.29 18.63 17.53
C HIS A 30 -2.47 17.79 17.99
N GLU A 31 -3.60 18.40 18.32
CA GLU A 31 -4.84 17.68 18.64
C GLU A 31 -5.45 17.06 17.38
N ASN A 32 -5.43 17.79 16.27
CA ASN A 32 -5.86 17.35 14.94
C ASN A 32 -4.79 17.77 13.93
N PHE A 33 -4.57 16.95 12.94
CA PHE A 33 -3.62 17.22 11.87
C PHE A 33 -4.19 16.78 10.51
N LEU A 34 -4.15 17.69 9.52
CA LEU A 34 -4.85 17.48 8.24
C LEU A 34 -4.43 16.20 7.54
N GLU A 35 -3.13 15.95 7.44
CA GLU A 35 -2.61 14.80 6.69
C GLU A 35 -2.84 13.45 7.38
N GLU A 36 -3.23 13.42 8.66
CA GLU A 36 -3.69 12.18 9.31
C GLU A 36 -5.03 11.70 8.73
N SER A 37 -5.80 12.59 8.07
CA SER A 37 -7.03 12.22 7.37
C SER A 37 -6.79 11.20 6.24
N TRP A 38 -5.60 11.17 5.63
CA TRP A 38 -5.26 10.17 4.61
C TRP A 38 -5.41 8.74 5.15
N LEU A 39 -4.94 8.51 6.39
CA LEU A 39 -5.14 7.23 7.06
C LEU A 39 -6.62 6.96 7.33
N PHE A 40 -7.36 7.95 7.82
CA PHE A 40 -8.76 7.79 8.23
C PHE A 40 -9.66 7.51 7.01
N GLU A 41 -9.42 8.20 5.90
CA GLU A 41 -10.09 7.98 4.64
C GLU A 41 -9.80 6.56 4.10
N ALA A 42 -8.52 6.15 4.05
CA ALA A 42 -8.14 4.84 3.57
C ALA A 42 -8.70 3.70 4.45
N VAL A 43 -8.72 3.86 5.77
CA VAL A 43 -9.36 2.88 6.68
C VAL A 43 -10.86 2.77 6.41
N THR A 44 -11.55 3.92 6.27
CA THR A 44 -13.00 4.00 6.08
C THR A 44 -13.43 3.52 4.69
N GLU A 45 -12.68 3.90 3.66
CA GLU A 45 -13.12 3.70 2.27
C GLU A 45 -12.55 2.42 1.65
N THR A 46 -11.36 1.96 2.10
CA THR A 46 -10.66 0.81 1.52
C THR A 46 -10.45 -0.34 2.50
N TYR A 47 -9.70 -0.14 3.61
CA TYR A 47 -9.20 -1.29 4.39
C TYR A 47 -10.29 -2.03 5.14
N VAL A 48 -11.22 -1.33 5.79
CA VAL A 48 -12.37 -1.98 6.44
C VAL A 48 -13.30 -2.62 5.40
N PRO A 49 -13.70 -1.96 4.30
CA PRO A 49 -14.48 -2.59 3.24
C PRO A 49 -13.82 -3.83 2.62
N LEU A 50 -12.49 -3.83 2.39
CA LEU A 50 -11.77 -5.01 1.92
C LEU A 50 -11.82 -6.15 2.93
N LEU A 51 -11.60 -5.88 4.21
CA LEU A 51 -11.72 -6.88 5.26
C LEU A 51 -13.15 -7.44 5.37
N GLN A 52 -14.17 -6.58 5.26
CA GLN A 52 -15.57 -7.02 5.21
C GLN A 52 -15.86 -7.90 4.00
N MET A 53 -15.27 -7.60 2.84
CA MET A 53 -15.36 -8.43 1.64
C MET A 53 -14.73 -9.81 1.86
N LEU A 54 -13.51 -9.85 2.39
CA LEU A 54 -12.78 -11.10 2.70
C LEU A 54 -13.53 -11.96 3.74
N GLU A 55 -14.15 -11.32 4.73
CA GLU A 55 -15.00 -12.00 5.73
C GLU A 55 -16.28 -12.58 5.09
N ARG A 56 -16.87 -11.91 4.10
CA ARG A 56 -17.98 -12.48 3.30
C ARG A 56 -17.51 -13.71 2.52
N TRP A 57 -16.36 -13.65 1.85
CA TRP A 57 -15.81 -14.81 1.14
C TRP A 57 -15.54 -15.99 2.09
N ARG A 58 -15.04 -15.70 3.30
CA ARG A 58 -14.84 -16.72 4.34
C ARG A 58 -16.15 -17.39 4.74
N ARG A 59 -17.21 -16.62 4.99
CA ARG A 59 -18.54 -17.15 5.34
C ARG A 59 -19.18 -17.96 4.22
N ASP A 60 -18.94 -17.56 2.96
CA ASP A 60 -19.45 -18.22 1.78
C ASP A 60 -18.57 -19.40 1.34
N ASN A 61 -17.56 -19.79 2.13
CA ASN A 61 -16.57 -20.84 1.83
C ASN A 61 -15.87 -20.68 0.47
N MET A 62 -15.71 -19.47 -0.02
CA MET A 62 -14.97 -19.20 -1.24
C MET A 62 -13.46 -19.35 -0.99
N THR A 63 -12.79 -20.17 -1.78
CA THR A 63 -11.32 -20.31 -1.78
C THR A 63 -10.74 -19.46 -2.90
N VAL A 64 -10.65 -18.17 -2.66
CA VAL A 64 -10.17 -17.16 -3.61
C VAL A 64 -8.96 -16.46 -3.00
N PRO A 65 -7.76 -17.03 -3.12
CA PRO A 65 -6.57 -16.47 -2.50
C PRO A 65 -6.12 -15.22 -3.24
N ILE A 66 -5.93 -14.13 -2.49
CA ILE A 66 -5.31 -12.91 -2.99
C ILE A 66 -4.06 -12.58 -2.18
N THR A 67 -3.17 -11.78 -2.75
CA THR A 67 -1.99 -11.29 -2.06
C THR A 67 -2.19 -9.83 -1.66
N ILE A 68 -1.85 -9.48 -0.42
CA ILE A 68 -1.91 -8.11 0.08
C ILE A 68 -0.54 -7.72 0.61
N SER A 69 0.04 -6.67 0.04
CA SER A 69 1.22 -6.01 0.60
C SER A 69 0.76 -5.01 1.65
N LEU A 70 1.18 -5.20 2.90
CA LEU A 70 0.95 -4.24 3.98
C LEU A 70 2.28 -3.55 4.32
N SER A 71 2.37 -2.25 4.06
CA SER A 71 3.60 -1.51 4.32
C SER A 71 3.85 -1.35 5.83
N PRO A 72 5.13 -1.37 6.28
CA PRO A 72 5.45 -1.15 7.69
C PRO A 72 4.94 0.18 8.24
N PRO A 73 4.99 1.33 7.52
CA PRO A 73 4.37 2.57 7.98
C PRO A 73 2.87 2.41 8.24
N LEU A 74 2.14 1.78 7.33
CA LEU A 74 0.71 1.52 7.51
C LEU A 74 0.46 0.62 8.72
N CYS A 75 1.21 -0.49 8.86
CA CYS A 75 1.08 -1.39 10.02
C CYS A 75 1.38 -0.67 11.34
N ALA A 76 2.34 0.25 11.36
CA ALA A 76 2.66 1.06 12.54
C ALA A 76 1.50 2.00 12.90
N MET A 77 0.97 2.73 11.93
CA MET A 77 -0.15 3.66 12.12
C MET A 77 -1.44 2.95 12.54
N LEU A 78 -1.77 1.80 11.94
CA LEU A 78 -2.96 1.00 12.29
C LEU A 78 -2.89 0.36 13.68
N ARG A 79 -1.74 0.39 14.34
CA ARG A 79 -1.54 -0.09 15.72
C ARG A 79 -1.20 1.03 16.71
N ASP A 80 -1.05 2.26 16.25
CA ASP A 80 -0.74 3.39 17.12
C ASP A 80 -1.97 3.84 17.92
N PRO A 81 -1.94 3.82 19.25
CA PRO A 81 -3.11 4.13 20.08
C PRO A 81 -3.62 5.57 19.87
N LEU A 82 -2.73 6.53 19.57
CA LEU A 82 -3.10 7.92 19.29
C LEU A 82 -3.94 8.00 18.01
N LEU A 83 -3.43 7.39 16.92
CA LEU A 83 -4.10 7.43 15.61
C LEU A 83 -5.40 6.61 15.64
N CYS A 84 -5.42 5.45 16.29
CA CYS A 84 -6.64 4.66 16.47
C CYS A 84 -7.73 5.45 17.22
N GLY A 85 -7.39 6.12 18.32
CA GLY A 85 -8.34 6.95 19.06
C GLY A 85 -8.81 8.18 18.27
N ARG A 86 -7.94 8.77 17.43
CA ARG A 86 -8.33 9.85 16.50
C ARG A 86 -9.25 9.36 15.40
N TYR A 87 -8.98 8.18 14.86
CA TYR A 87 -9.84 7.54 13.88
C TYR A 87 -11.24 7.27 14.42
N GLU A 88 -11.37 6.78 15.66
CA GLU A 88 -12.68 6.57 16.29
C GLU A 88 -13.47 7.87 16.41
N ARG A 89 -12.82 8.97 16.80
CA ARG A 89 -13.48 10.29 16.86
C ARG A 89 -13.90 10.76 15.47
N HIS A 90 -13.03 10.59 14.47
CA HIS A 90 -13.34 10.91 13.08
C HIS A 90 -14.56 10.11 12.58
N LEU A 91 -14.60 8.81 12.78
CA LEU A 91 -15.70 7.95 12.35
C LEU A 91 -17.02 8.29 13.02
N ASN A 92 -17.00 8.61 14.32
CA ASN A 92 -18.20 9.10 15.01
C ASN A 92 -18.66 10.44 14.44
N SER A 93 -17.75 11.35 14.13
CA SER A 93 -18.06 12.62 13.48
C SER A 93 -18.70 12.43 12.08
N LEU A 94 -18.26 11.43 11.31
CA LEU A 94 -18.90 11.08 10.03
C LEU A 94 -20.31 10.56 10.20
N ILE A 95 -20.56 9.76 11.23
CA ILE A 95 -21.92 9.25 11.56
C ILE A 95 -22.83 10.42 11.96
N ASP A 96 -22.35 11.31 12.82
CA ASP A 96 -23.11 12.51 13.23
C ASP A 96 -23.43 13.40 12.02
N LEU A 97 -22.48 13.58 11.10
CA LEU A 97 -22.72 14.32 9.85
C LEU A 97 -23.78 13.62 9.00
N ALA A 98 -23.68 12.29 8.84
CA ALA A 98 -24.68 11.52 8.08
C ALA A 98 -26.07 11.63 8.67
N GLU A 99 -26.21 11.65 10.01
CA GLU A 99 -27.49 11.90 10.68
C GLU A 99 -28.03 13.31 10.43
N LYS A 100 -27.14 14.32 10.43
CA LYS A 100 -27.54 15.70 10.05
C LYS A 100 -27.99 15.75 8.60
N GLU A 101 -27.31 15.05 7.70
CA GLU A 101 -27.67 14.98 6.29
C GLU A 101 -29.00 14.28 6.05
N ILE A 102 -29.34 13.21 6.79
CA ILE A 102 -30.67 12.59 6.75
C ILE A 102 -31.76 13.61 7.09
N ARG A 103 -31.53 14.46 8.11
CA ARG A 103 -32.47 15.52 8.50
C ARG A 103 -32.55 16.64 7.46
N ARG A 104 -31.37 17.09 6.95
CA ARG A 104 -31.30 18.17 5.95
C ARG A 104 -32.00 17.78 4.65
N THR A 105 -31.87 16.53 4.23
CA THR A 105 -32.37 16.04 2.93
C THR A 105 -33.73 15.34 3.01
N HIS A 106 -34.44 15.41 4.13
CA HIS A 106 -35.68 14.65 4.38
C HIS A 106 -36.78 14.86 3.34
N TRP A 107 -36.80 16.03 2.72
CA TRP A 107 -37.79 16.44 1.70
C TRP A 107 -37.38 16.04 0.27
N ASP A 108 -36.12 15.72 0.03
CA ASP A 108 -35.62 15.23 -1.26
C ASP A 108 -35.27 13.74 -1.17
N ARG A 109 -36.10 12.92 -1.79
CA ARG A 109 -35.99 11.47 -1.69
C ARG A 109 -34.60 10.94 -2.13
N ALA A 110 -34.07 11.46 -3.25
CA ALA A 110 -32.83 10.95 -3.82
C ALA A 110 -31.62 11.23 -2.91
N PHE A 111 -31.51 12.46 -2.39
CA PHE A 111 -30.45 12.79 -1.43
C PHE A 111 -30.62 12.07 -0.09
N ARG A 112 -31.86 11.91 0.39
CA ARG A 112 -32.15 11.21 1.63
C ARG A 112 -31.76 9.73 1.57
N GLU A 113 -32.04 9.04 0.46
CA GLU A 113 -31.63 7.64 0.27
C GLU A 113 -30.10 7.51 0.30
N LEU A 114 -29.35 8.44 -0.29
CA LEU A 114 -27.90 8.47 -0.21
C LEU A 114 -27.38 8.82 1.19
N ALA A 115 -28.02 9.75 1.90
CA ALA A 115 -27.65 10.06 3.28
C ALA A 115 -27.82 8.82 4.20
N TRP A 116 -28.90 8.06 4.03
CA TRP A 116 -29.09 6.78 4.72
C TRP A 116 -28.04 5.73 4.32
N MET A 117 -27.67 5.66 3.04
CA MET A 117 -26.60 4.78 2.57
C MET A 117 -25.28 5.06 3.31
N TYR A 118 -24.88 6.34 3.42
CA TYR A 118 -23.67 6.72 4.15
C TYR A 118 -23.77 6.42 5.65
N HIS A 119 -24.89 6.73 6.27
CA HIS A 119 -25.11 6.42 7.69
C HIS A 119 -24.96 4.92 7.97
N HIS A 120 -25.60 4.06 7.18
CA HIS A 120 -25.46 2.60 7.30
C HIS A 120 -24.03 2.14 7.05
N ARG A 121 -23.35 2.70 6.04
CA ARG A 121 -21.95 2.36 5.73
C ARG A 121 -21.03 2.70 6.91
N PHE A 122 -21.08 3.91 7.43
CA PHE A 122 -20.24 4.35 8.54
C PHE A 122 -20.54 3.61 9.84
N THR A 123 -21.81 3.34 10.13
CA THR A 123 -22.20 2.53 11.29
C THR A 123 -21.67 1.09 11.16
N GLY A 124 -21.81 0.47 10.00
CA GLY A 124 -21.27 -0.88 9.75
C GLY A 124 -19.73 -0.94 9.79
N ILE A 125 -19.03 0.13 9.41
CA ILE A 125 -17.59 0.27 9.56
C ILE A 125 -17.21 0.39 11.04
N ARG A 126 -17.93 1.18 11.82
CA ARG A 126 -17.71 1.31 13.27
C ARG A 126 -17.92 -0.01 14.00
N GLU A 127 -18.96 -0.75 13.67
CA GLU A 127 -19.21 -2.08 14.24
C GLU A 127 -18.08 -3.05 13.92
N PHE A 128 -17.62 -3.06 12.66
CA PHE A 128 -16.50 -3.91 12.27
C PHE A 128 -15.21 -3.53 13.01
N TRP A 129 -14.90 -2.23 13.09
CA TRP A 129 -13.75 -1.70 13.81
C TRP A 129 -13.75 -2.11 15.29
N GLN A 130 -14.89 -1.96 15.95
CA GLN A 130 -15.07 -2.37 17.35
C GLN A 130 -14.92 -3.87 17.55
N ASN A 131 -15.49 -4.68 16.63
CA ASN A 131 -15.37 -6.14 16.67
C ASN A 131 -13.92 -6.62 16.47
N CYS A 132 -13.10 -5.87 15.75
CA CYS A 132 -11.66 -6.12 15.61
C CYS A 132 -10.83 -5.56 16.79
N GLY A 133 -11.46 -4.93 17.78
CA GLY A 133 -10.77 -4.25 18.88
C GLY A 133 -9.86 -3.09 18.41
N GLY A 134 -10.23 -2.42 17.31
CA GLY A 134 -9.44 -1.34 16.70
C GLY A 134 -8.12 -1.78 16.06
N ASN A 135 -7.90 -3.07 15.83
CA ASN A 135 -6.64 -3.62 15.34
C ASN A 135 -6.82 -4.35 14.00
N LEU A 136 -6.80 -3.60 12.89
CA LEU A 136 -6.95 -4.17 11.55
C LEU A 136 -5.77 -5.06 11.14
N VAL A 137 -4.55 -4.81 11.64
CA VAL A 137 -3.38 -5.66 11.37
C VAL A 137 -3.64 -7.08 11.88
N ASN A 138 -4.28 -7.20 13.05
CA ASN A 138 -4.65 -8.50 13.58
C ASN A 138 -5.75 -9.19 12.76
N ALA A 139 -6.71 -8.44 12.21
CA ALA A 139 -7.74 -8.98 11.32
C ALA A 139 -7.12 -9.58 10.04
N PHE A 140 -6.20 -8.86 9.40
CA PHE A 140 -5.43 -9.39 8.26
C PHE A 140 -4.61 -10.62 8.64
N LYS A 141 -3.94 -10.59 9.81
CA LYS A 141 -3.17 -11.73 10.33
C LYS A 141 -4.02 -12.99 10.49
N GLN A 142 -5.24 -12.86 10.99
CA GLN A 142 -6.16 -14.00 11.13
C GLN A 142 -6.49 -14.62 9.77
N LEU A 143 -6.83 -13.81 8.77
CA LEU A 143 -7.11 -14.30 7.41
C LEU A 143 -5.89 -15.00 6.79
N GLN A 144 -4.67 -14.47 7.03
CA GLN A 144 -3.44 -15.13 6.60
C GLN A 144 -3.22 -16.47 7.31
N ASN A 145 -3.46 -16.54 8.62
CA ASN A 145 -3.30 -17.77 9.40
C ASN A 145 -4.29 -18.86 8.96
N GLU A 146 -5.48 -18.47 8.50
CA GLU A 146 -6.47 -19.35 7.91
C GLU A 146 -6.17 -19.72 6.44
N GLY A 147 -5.10 -19.19 5.86
CA GLY A 147 -4.72 -19.46 4.46
C GLY A 147 -5.63 -18.79 3.42
N ARG A 148 -6.39 -17.76 3.82
CA ARG A 148 -7.31 -17.03 2.93
C ARG A 148 -6.62 -15.99 2.07
N ILE A 149 -5.54 -15.39 2.59
CA ILE A 149 -4.72 -14.39 1.90
C ILE A 149 -3.24 -14.70 2.10
N GLU A 150 -2.40 -14.22 1.18
CA GLU A 150 -0.96 -14.12 1.37
C GLU A 150 -0.62 -12.66 1.73
N ILE A 151 0.00 -12.42 2.88
CA ILE A 151 0.49 -11.08 3.22
C ILE A 151 1.98 -11.01 2.88
N ILE A 152 2.38 -9.93 2.22
CA ILE A 152 3.76 -9.60 1.92
C ILE A 152 4.13 -8.22 2.49
N THR A 153 5.43 -7.92 2.51
CA THR A 153 5.93 -6.61 2.95
C THR A 153 6.34 -5.73 1.78
N THR A 154 6.80 -4.52 2.07
CA THR A 154 7.55 -3.64 1.17
C THR A 154 8.84 -3.19 1.87
N ALA A 155 9.61 -2.23 1.34
CA ALA A 155 10.74 -1.64 2.06
C ALA A 155 10.27 -0.89 3.31
N ALA A 156 11.13 -0.76 4.32
CA ALA A 156 10.78 -0.26 5.66
C ALA A 156 9.94 1.03 5.65
N THR A 157 10.33 2.01 4.85
CA THR A 157 9.60 3.27 4.69
C THR A 157 9.24 3.54 3.23
N HIS A 158 9.02 2.48 2.47
CA HIS A 158 8.71 2.58 1.04
C HIS A 158 9.76 3.37 0.24
N ALA A 159 11.05 3.24 0.58
CA ALA A 159 12.11 3.94 -0.13
C ALA A 159 12.30 3.41 -1.54
N LEU A 160 12.52 4.28 -2.52
CA LEU A 160 12.82 3.88 -3.89
C LEU A 160 14.25 3.30 -3.98
N LEU A 161 14.36 1.98 -3.86
CA LEU A 161 15.64 1.28 -3.69
C LEU A 161 16.69 1.62 -4.75
N PRO A 162 16.36 1.77 -6.06
CA PRO A 162 17.33 2.18 -7.06
C PRO A 162 18.04 3.51 -6.78
N LEU A 163 17.36 4.48 -6.16
CA LEU A 163 17.95 5.77 -5.81
C LEU A 163 18.83 5.72 -4.55
N LEU A 164 18.85 4.58 -3.86
CA LEU A 164 19.77 4.30 -2.75
C LEU A 164 20.97 3.45 -3.19
N ALA A 165 21.12 3.10 -4.46
CA ALA A 165 22.13 2.15 -4.96
C ALA A 165 23.58 2.63 -4.75
N SER A 166 23.84 3.94 -4.62
CA SER A 166 25.14 4.49 -4.24
C SER A 166 25.57 4.11 -2.82
N HIS A 167 24.61 3.76 -1.95
CA HIS A 167 24.82 3.32 -0.56
C HIS A 167 24.09 2.00 -0.31
N PRO A 168 24.66 0.86 -0.75
CA PRO A 168 23.98 -0.43 -0.68
C PRO A 168 23.57 -0.87 0.73
N SER A 169 24.27 -0.40 1.77
CA SER A 169 23.89 -0.63 3.17
C SER A 169 22.53 -0.02 3.53
N SER A 170 22.13 1.09 2.88
CA SER A 170 20.79 1.66 3.06
C SER A 170 19.70 0.78 2.45
N ILE A 171 19.96 0.17 1.27
CA ILE A 171 19.03 -0.84 0.70
C ILE A 171 18.88 -2.01 1.66
N ARG A 172 20.00 -2.52 2.19
CA ARG A 172 20.00 -3.60 3.18
C ARG A 172 19.18 -3.24 4.41
N ALA A 173 19.38 -2.04 4.95
CA ALA A 173 18.66 -1.56 6.12
C ALA A 173 17.15 -1.43 5.87
N GLN A 174 16.73 -0.91 4.73
CA GLN A 174 15.32 -0.83 4.31
C GLN A 174 14.68 -2.22 4.25
N ILE A 175 15.36 -3.22 3.69
CA ILE A 175 14.81 -4.57 3.54
C ILE A 175 14.79 -5.31 4.88
N LEU A 176 15.88 -5.28 5.66
CA LEU A 176 15.95 -6.01 6.92
C LEU A 176 15.05 -5.42 8.01
N THR A 177 14.92 -4.10 8.08
CA THR A 177 13.97 -3.46 9.00
C THR A 177 12.53 -3.81 8.64
N ALA A 178 12.19 -3.85 7.36
CA ALA A 178 10.85 -4.29 6.91
C ALA A 178 10.56 -5.74 7.29
N ARG A 179 11.54 -6.65 7.12
CA ARG A 179 11.42 -8.05 7.58
C ARG A 179 11.14 -8.13 9.07
N ASP A 180 11.87 -7.37 9.87
CA ASP A 180 11.74 -7.42 11.33
C ASP A 180 10.41 -6.84 11.81
N ASP A 181 9.93 -5.76 11.17
CA ASP A 181 8.59 -5.24 11.43
C ASP A 181 7.51 -6.24 11.05
N TYR A 182 7.64 -6.88 9.88
CA TYR A 182 6.71 -7.94 9.46
C TYR A 182 6.67 -9.10 10.45
N ARG A 183 7.84 -9.53 10.97
CA ARG A 183 7.92 -10.56 12.04
C ARG A 183 7.17 -10.12 13.29
N SER A 184 7.33 -8.86 13.68
CA SER A 184 6.62 -8.28 14.83
C SER A 184 5.11 -8.30 14.65
N CYS A 185 4.62 -7.97 13.45
CA CYS A 185 3.20 -7.94 13.13
C CYS A 185 2.59 -9.34 13.00
N PHE A 186 3.26 -10.21 12.22
CA PHE A 186 2.64 -11.45 11.73
C PHE A 186 3.24 -12.73 12.34
N GLY A 187 4.35 -12.65 13.10
CA GLY A 187 4.97 -13.78 13.79
C GLY A 187 5.69 -14.77 12.88
N ARG A 188 5.98 -14.39 11.63
CA ARG A 188 6.67 -15.20 10.62
C ARG A 188 7.48 -14.32 9.67
N ASP A 189 8.33 -14.91 8.83
CA ASP A 189 9.04 -14.18 7.77
C ASP A 189 8.14 -13.86 6.59
N PRO A 190 8.28 -12.67 5.96
CA PRO A 190 7.66 -12.39 4.68
C PRO A 190 8.28 -13.28 3.60
N ARG A 191 7.46 -13.85 2.72
CA ARG A 191 7.94 -14.65 1.59
C ARG A 191 8.06 -13.85 0.31
N GLY A 192 7.25 -12.80 0.15
CA GLY A 192 7.28 -11.87 -0.96
C GLY A 192 7.49 -10.45 -0.49
N ILE A 193 7.91 -9.60 -1.43
CA ILE A 193 8.04 -8.17 -1.25
C ILE A 193 7.43 -7.43 -2.44
N TRP A 194 6.69 -6.37 -2.14
CA TRP A 194 6.40 -5.32 -3.09
C TRP A 194 7.60 -4.38 -3.11
N LEU A 195 8.41 -4.42 -4.16
CA LEU A 195 9.43 -3.39 -4.32
C LEU A 195 8.73 -2.04 -4.48
N PRO A 196 9.09 -1.01 -3.66
CA PRO A 196 8.47 0.29 -3.78
C PRO A 196 8.42 0.77 -5.23
N GLU A 197 7.21 1.12 -5.71
CA GLU A 197 6.95 1.58 -7.07
C GLU A 197 7.30 0.54 -8.17
N CYS A 198 7.30 -0.75 -7.83
CA CYS A 198 7.86 -1.82 -8.67
C CYS A 198 9.27 -1.51 -9.17
N ALA A 199 10.02 -0.68 -8.42
CA ALA A 199 11.32 -0.17 -8.82
C ALA A 199 12.44 -1.19 -8.55
N TYR A 200 13.17 -1.52 -9.59
CA TYR A 200 14.22 -2.53 -9.54
C TYR A 200 15.56 -2.00 -10.03
N VAL A 201 16.62 -2.43 -9.35
CA VAL A 201 18.01 -2.34 -9.78
C VAL A 201 18.70 -3.65 -9.44
N SER A 202 19.56 -4.13 -10.37
CA SER A 202 20.32 -5.37 -10.15
C SER A 202 21.18 -5.28 -8.89
N GLY A 203 21.21 -6.37 -8.12
CA GLY A 203 21.95 -6.48 -6.84
C GLY A 203 21.07 -6.33 -5.59
N VAL A 204 19.82 -5.89 -5.72
CA VAL A 204 18.87 -5.86 -4.59
C VAL A 204 18.57 -7.26 -4.06
N GLU A 205 18.65 -8.27 -4.91
CA GLU A 205 18.31 -9.67 -4.65
C GLU A 205 19.16 -10.29 -3.53
N LYS A 206 20.40 -9.86 -3.37
CA LYS A 206 21.28 -10.35 -2.29
C LYS A 206 20.72 -10.00 -0.90
N TYR A 207 20.07 -8.83 -0.76
CA TYR A 207 19.44 -8.41 0.49
C TYR A 207 18.08 -9.05 0.69
N LEU A 208 17.35 -9.33 -0.41
CA LEU A 208 16.14 -10.13 -0.37
C LEU A 208 16.46 -11.56 0.09
N GLN A 209 17.54 -12.15 -0.41
CA GLN A 209 18.01 -13.46 0.03
C GLN A 209 18.40 -13.46 1.52
N GLU A 210 19.13 -12.44 1.99
CA GLU A 210 19.48 -12.25 3.41
C GLU A 210 18.23 -12.14 4.29
N ALA A 211 17.17 -11.50 3.79
CA ALA A 211 15.89 -11.36 4.47
C ALA A 211 14.99 -12.61 4.36
N ASN A 212 15.42 -13.68 3.67
CA ASN A 212 14.65 -14.88 3.35
C ASN A 212 13.38 -14.61 2.51
N ILE A 213 13.39 -13.51 1.74
CA ILE A 213 12.35 -13.17 0.78
C ILE A 213 12.61 -13.95 -0.51
N ARG A 214 11.55 -14.51 -1.11
CA ARG A 214 11.64 -15.46 -2.22
C ARG A 214 11.20 -14.89 -3.56
N TRP A 215 10.43 -13.80 -3.56
CA TRP A 215 9.90 -13.23 -4.77
C TRP A 215 9.53 -11.75 -4.64
N PHE A 216 9.45 -11.08 -5.77
CA PHE A 216 9.01 -9.70 -5.92
C PHE A 216 8.29 -9.50 -7.25
N ILE A 217 7.68 -8.32 -7.43
CA ILE A 217 6.94 -7.93 -8.64
C ILE A 217 7.66 -6.78 -9.32
N LEU A 218 7.67 -6.80 -10.65
CA LEU A 218 8.20 -5.76 -11.54
C LEU A 218 7.14 -5.30 -12.53
N ASP A 219 7.33 -4.14 -13.10
CA ASP A 219 6.58 -3.74 -14.27
C ASP A 219 6.92 -4.60 -15.49
N THR A 220 6.03 -4.63 -16.45
CA THR A 220 6.09 -5.43 -17.70
C THR A 220 7.44 -5.38 -18.37
N HIS A 221 8.00 -4.19 -18.60
CA HIS A 221 9.27 -4.02 -19.34
C HIS A 221 10.48 -4.49 -18.54
N GLY A 222 10.43 -4.45 -17.19
CA GLY A 222 11.49 -5.00 -16.34
C GLY A 222 11.72 -6.50 -16.57
N ILE A 223 10.65 -7.23 -16.87
CA ILE A 223 10.72 -8.64 -17.25
C ILE A 223 10.98 -8.80 -18.76
N LEU A 224 10.27 -8.11 -19.64
CA LEU A 224 10.43 -8.30 -21.09
C LEU A 224 11.84 -7.98 -21.58
N TYR A 225 12.59 -7.12 -20.89
CA TYR A 225 13.98 -6.77 -21.23
C TYR A 225 15.01 -7.48 -20.36
N ALA A 226 14.60 -8.53 -19.62
CA ALA A 226 15.55 -9.35 -18.86
C ALA A 226 16.52 -10.11 -19.79
N GLU A 227 17.72 -10.43 -19.28
CA GLU A 227 18.78 -11.15 -19.96
C GLU A 227 19.05 -12.51 -19.27
N PRO A 228 18.96 -13.65 -20.00
CA PRO A 228 18.42 -13.80 -21.35
C PRO A 228 16.93 -13.54 -21.43
N ARG A 229 16.41 -13.24 -22.62
CA ARG A 229 14.99 -12.94 -22.83
C ARG A 229 14.08 -14.02 -22.24
N PRO A 230 13.03 -13.64 -21.48
CA PRO A 230 12.08 -14.60 -20.91
C PRO A 230 11.30 -15.34 -21.99
N ARG A 231 11.32 -16.67 -21.92
CA ARG A 231 10.62 -17.55 -22.87
C ARG A 231 9.10 -17.33 -22.84
N TYR A 232 8.56 -17.00 -21.68
CA TYR A 232 7.11 -16.86 -21.47
C TYR A 232 6.66 -15.39 -21.30
N GLY A 233 7.53 -14.42 -21.64
CA GLY A 233 7.25 -13.01 -21.41
C GLY A 233 6.95 -12.74 -19.93
N THR A 234 5.83 -12.07 -19.64
CA THR A 234 5.35 -11.81 -18.25
C THR A 234 4.47 -12.92 -17.68
N PHE A 235 4.17 -13.96 -18.47
CA PHE A 235 3.20 -14.99 -18.11
C PHE A 235 3.77 -16.19 -17.33
N ALA A 236 5.02 -16.08 -16.91
CA ALA A 236 5.67 -16.91 -15.90
C ALA A 236 6.80 -16.09 -15.25
N PRO A 237 7.11 -16.33 -13.94
CA PRO A 237 8.23 -15.66 -13.32
C PRO A 237 9.57 -16.13 -13.91
N VAL A 238 10.60 -15.30 -13.73
CA VAL A 238 11.99 -15.70 -13.91
C VAL A 238 12.67 -15.77 -12.54
N PHE A 239 13.63 -16.67 -12.38
CA PHE A 239 14.55 -16.61 -11.25
C PHE A 239 15.73 -15.70 -11.57
N THR A 240 16.04 -14.78 -10.67
CA THR A 240 17.30 -14.05 -10.74
C THR A 240 18.47 -15.00 -10.49
N PRO A 241 19.71 -14.64 -10.85
CA PRO A 241 20.90 -15.47 -10.55
C PRO A 241 21.04 -15.82 -9.05
N ASN A 242 20.47 -15.01 -8.16
CA ASN A 242 20.44 -15.25 -6.71
C ASN A 242 19.29 -16.18 -6.27
N GLY A 243 18.48 -16.70 -7.20
CA GLY A 243 17.38 -17.62 -6.91
C GLY A 243 16.11 -16.95 -6.36
N ILE A 244 15.97 -15.63 -6.48
CA ILE A 244 14.76 -14.89 -6.13
C ILE A 244 13.87 -14.80 -7.37
N ALA A 245 12.57 -15.10 -7.23
CA ALA A 245 11.65 -15.05 -8.36
C ALA A 245 11.16 -13.61 -8.62
N ALA A 246 11.21 -13.18 -9.88
CA ALA A 246 10.65 -11.93 -10.35
C ALA A 246 9.40 -12.20 -11.19
N PHE A 247 8.26 -11.66 -10.77
CA PHE A 247 6.98 -11.72 -11.47
C PHE A 247 6.78 -10.44 -12.29
N GLY A 248 6.28 -10.57 -13.51
CA GLY A 248 5.96 -9.42 -14.36
C GLY A 248 4.50 -9.00 -14.25
N ARG A 249 4.27 -7.69 -14.16
CA ARG A 249 2.94 -7.09 -14.25
C ARG A 249 2.30 -7.41 -15.60
N ASP A 250 1.05 -7.84 -15.60
CA ASP A 250 0.25 -7.97 -16.81
C ASP A 250 -0.25 -6.60 -17.26
N PHE A 251 0.12 -6.20 -18.47
CA PHE A 251 -0.19 -4.89 -19.03
C PHE A 251 -1.68 -4.68 -19.26
N ASP A 252 -2.37 -5.70 -19.80
CA ASP A 252 -3.78 -5.56 -20.20
C ASP A 252 -4.70 -5.38 -19.00
N SER A 253 -4.54 -6.19 -17.95
CA SER A 253 -5.32 -6.06 -16.72
C SER A 253 -5.08 -4.73 -16.03
N SER A 254 -3.83 -4.25 -16.06
CA SER A 254 -3.47 -2.95 -15.47
C SER A 254 -4.13 -1.79 -16.18
N ARG A 255 -4.08 -1.76 -17.52
CA ARG A 255 -4.68 -0.68 -18.31
C ARG A 255 -6.18 -0.58 -18.10
N GLN A 256 -6.89 -1.70 -18.00
CA GLN A 256 -8.35 -1.72 -17.80
C GLN A 256 -8.81 -1.11 -16.48
N VAL A 257 -7.95 -1.11 -15.46
CA VAL A 257 -8.27 -0.61 -14.12
C VAL A 257 -7.65 0.77 -13.85
N TRP A 258 -6.39 0.99 -14.28
CA TRP A 258 -5.65 2.24 -13.98
C TRP A 258 -5.84 3.37 -14.98
N SER A 259 -6.20 3.08 -16.24
CA SER A 259 -6.25 4.13 -17.26
C SER A 259 -7.34 5.15 -16.95
N GLN A 260 -6.96 6.42 -16.84
CA GLN A 260 -7.88 7.54 -16.69
C GLN A 260 -8.85 7.69 -17.90
N ARG A 261 -8.42 7.22 -19.10
CA ARG A 261 -9.18 7.39 -20.33
C ARG A 261 -10.04 6.18 -20.68
N GLU A 262 -9.53 5.00 -20.38
CA GLU A 262 -10.10 3.72 -20.84
C GLU A 262 -10.42 2.77 -19.68
N GLY A 263 -10.01 3.11 -18.45
CA GLY A 263 -10.22 2.28 -17.27
C GLY A 263 -11.65 2.36 -16.73
N TYR A 264 -12.09 1.29 -16.12
CA TYR A 264 -13.43 1.20 -15.51
C TYR A 264 -13.76 2.34 -14.54
N PRO A 265 -12.83 2.82 -13.68
CA PRO A 265 -13.16 3.88 -12.70
C PRO A 265 -13.66 5.18 -13.29
N GLY A 266 -13.45 5.42 -14.60
CA GLY A 266 -13.94 6.60 -15.30
C GLY A 266 -15.40 6.54 -15.79
N ASP A 267 -16.12 5.43 -15.56
CA ASP A 267 -17.53 5.29 -16.00
C ASP A 267 -18.40 6.35 -15.34
N PRO A 268 -19.21 7.07 -16.14
CA PRO A 268 -20.04 8.17 -15.63
C PRO A 268 -21.15 7.74 -14.65
N ARG A 269 -21.42 6.46 -14.49
CA ARG A 269 -22.37 5.94 -13.48
C ARG A 269 -21.77 5.91 -12.08
N TYR A 270 -20.43 5.95 -11.95
CA TYR A 270 -19.76 5.88 -10.68
C TYR A 270 -19.78 7.20 -9.91
N ARG A 271 -19.55 7.10 -8.60
CA ARG A 271 -19.48 8.24 -7.69
C ARG A 271 -18.29 9.15 -8.05
N ASP A 272 -18.51 10.44 -8.14
CA ASP A 272 -17.44 11.41 -8.32
C ASP A 272 -16.57 11.50 -7.07
N PHE A 273 -15.26 11.48 -7.26
CA PHE A 273 -14.29 11.56 -6.16
C PHE A 273 -14.23 12.97 -5.54
N TYR A 274 -14.31 14.01 -6.38
CA TYR A 274 -14.02 15.39 -5.97
C TYR A 274 -15.21 16.13 -5.38
N ARG A 275 -16.44 15.70 -5.66
CA ARG A 275 -17.67 16.40 -5.27
C ARG A 275 -18.17 15.93 -3.91
N ASP A 276 -17.64 16.55 -2.85
CA ASP A 276 -17.91 16.22 -1.46
C ASP A 276 -18.70 17.34 -0.78
N VAL A 277 -19.57 17.01 0.17
CA VAL A 277 -20.37 17.98 0.92
C VAL A 277 -19.51 18.98 1.71
N GLY A 278 -18.26 18.63 2.04
CA GLY A 278 -17.29 19.53 2.66
C GLY A 278 -16.95 20.74 1.78
N PHE A 279 -17.12 20.63 0.47
CA PHE A 279 -16.93 21.71 -0.49
C PHE A 279 -18.26 22.29 -0.99
N ASP A 280 -19.33 21.48 -1.05
CA ASP A 280 -20.61 21.84 -1.66
C ASP A 280 -21.56 22.56 -0.68
N LEU A 281 -21.45 22.34 0.62
CA LEU A 281 -22.34 22.91 1.64
C LEU A 281 -21.72 24.13 2.33
N ASP A 282 -22.56 24.82 3.13
CA ASP A 282 -22.12 25.92 3.98
C ASP A 282 -20.97 25.51 4.91
N PHE A 283 -19.96 26.38 5.06
CA PHE A 283 -18.75 26.05 5.80
C PHE A 283 -19.02 25.83 7.30
N ASP A 284 -19.85 26.67 7.91
CA ASP A 284 -20.17 26.54 9.35
C ASP A 284 -20.94 25.26 9.65
N TYR A 285 -21.72 24.77 8.67
CA TYR A 285 -22.44 23.50 8.78
C TYR A 285 -21.50 22.29 8.79
N VAL A 286 -20.50 22.26 7.90
CA VAL A 286 -19.56 21.12 7.76
C VAL A 286 -18.33 21.22 8.64
N LYS A 287 -17.95 22.43 9.05
CA LYS A 287 -16.73 22.72 9.83
C LYS A 287 -16.50 21.80 11.04
N PRO A 288 -17.52 21.43 11.87
CA PRO A 288 -17.31 20.53 13.00
C PRO A 288 -16.87 19.11 12.60
N HIS A 289 -17.03 18.74 11.31
CA HIS A 289 -16.78 17.40 10.77
C HIS A 289 -15.60 17.35 9.81
N LEU A 290 -14.90 18.47 9.61
CA LEU A 290 -13.73 18.55 8.74
C LEU A 290 -12.46 18.09 9.48
N PRO A 291 -11.47 17.55 8.74
CA PRO A 291 -10.17 17.19 9.33
C PRO A 291 -9.44 18.38 9.96
N SER A 292 -9.63 19.58 9.40
CA SER A 292 -9.14 20.84 9.95
C SER A 292 -10.28 21.86 10.04
N PRO A 293 -10.48 22.52 11.19
CA PRO A 293 -11.53 23.52 11.33
C PRO A 293 -11.24 24.84 10.60
N GLU A 294 -10.05 25.01 10.02
CA GLU A 294 -9.62 26.22 9.36
C GLU A 294 -9.78 26.18 7.84
N THR A 295 -9.86 24.97 7.26
CA THR A 295 -9.89 24.78 5.81
C THR A 295 -10.96 23.79 5.40
N ARG A 296 -11.53 23.97 4.20
CA ARG A 296 -12.40 22.97 3.61
C ARG A 296 -11.64 21.68 3.32
N GLY A 297 -12.29 20.55 3.46
CA GLY A 297 -11.73 19.22 3.25
C GLY A 297 -12.80 18.21 2.90
N PHE A 298 -12.36 17.00 2.59
CA PHE A 298 -13.25 15.88 2.35
C PHE A 298 -13.89 15.39 3.65
N THR A 299 -15.19 15.11 3.58
CA THR A 299 -15.96 14.47 4.66
C THR A 299 -16.28 13.01 4.33
N GLY A 300 -16.04 12.56 3.08
CA GLY A 300 -16.44 11.23 2.61
C GLY A 300 -17.91 11.11 2.18
N ILE A 301 -18.78 12.12 2.43
CA ILE A 301 -20.16 12.14 1.95
C ILE A 301 -20.23 12.86 0.60
N LYS A 302 -20.61 12.12 -0.46
CA LYS A 302 -20.57 12.58 -1.86
C LYS A 302 -21.83 12.14 -2.57
N TYR A 303 -22.58 13.11 -3.07
CA TYR A 303 -23.93 12.88 -3.62
C TYR A 303 -23.98 12.81 -5.14
N TYR A 304 -22.86 13.04 -5.84
CA TYR A 304 -22.88 13.19 -7.29
C TYR A 304 -22.10 12.08 -7.98
N ARG A 305 -22.56 11.74 -9.19
CA ARG A 305 -21.84 10.86 -10.11
C ARG A 305 -20.85 11.64 -10.96
N ILE A 306 -19.98 10.93 -11.65
CA ILE A 306 -19.01 11.52 -12.57
C ILE A 306 -19.74 12.17 -13.74
N THR A 307 -19.56 13.49 -13.92
CA THR A 307 -20.08 14.28 -15.05
C THR A 307 -19.01 15.17 -15.66
N GLY A 308 -17.74 15.02 -15.26
CA GLY A 308 -16.64 15.89 -15.66
C GLY A 308 -16.95 17.35 -15.29
N GLN A 309 -16.93 18.24 -16.28
CA GLN A 309 -17.27 19.66 -16.10
C GLN A 309 -18.77 19.97 -16.33
N GLY A 310 -19.57 18.95 -16.61
CA GLY A 310 -21.02 19.11 -16.82
C GLY A 310 -21.79 19.40 -15.52
N GLU A 311 -23.09 19.63 -15.66
CA GLU A 311 -24.00 19.83 -14.54
C GLU A 311 -23.93 18.64 -13.56
N LYS A 312 -24.00 18.93 -12.27
CA LYS A 312 -24.05 17.91 -11.22
C LYS A 312 -25.29 17.04 -11.40
N GLN A 313 -25.08 15.72 -11.42
CA GLN A 313 -26.16 14.75 -11.46
C GLN A 313 -26.06 13.82 -10.25
N ILE A 314 -27.20 13.55 -9.63
CA ILE A 314 -27.27 12.75 -8.42
C ILE A 314 -26.74 11.34 -8.71
N TYR A 315 -25.90 10.84 -7.83
CA TYR A 315 -25.39 9.47 -7.84
C TYR A 315 -26.52 8.47 -7.61
N GLN A 316 -26.54 7.41 -8.39
CA GLN A 316 -27.53 6.33 -8.30
C GLN A 316 -26.82 5.02 -7.98
N ARG A 317 -26.88 4.59 -6.71
CA ARG A 317 -26.17 3.41 -6.22
C ARG A 317 -26.45 2.15 -7.04
N ASP A 318 -27.70 1.89 -7.39
CA ASP A 318 -28.09 0.69 -8.16
C ASP A 318 -27.51 0.71 -9.57
N ALA A 319 -27.47 1.86 -10.23
CA ALA A 319 -26.86 2.01 -11.55
C ALA A 319 -25.33 1.79 -11.48
N ALA A 320 -24.69 2.28 -10.43
CA ALA A 320 -23.26 2.08 -10.21
C ALA A 320 -22.91 0.62 -9.90
N LEU A 321 -23.69 -0.07 -9.08
CA LEU A 321 -23.51 -1.50 -8.80
C LEU A 321 -23.72 -2.36 -10.05
N LYS A 322 -24.71 -2.00 -10.89
CA LYS A 322 -24.88 -2.65 -12.18
C LYS A 322 -23.67 -2.44 -13.09
N ALA A 323 -23.11 -1.22 -13.12
CA ALA A 323 -21.87 -0.95 -13.85
C ALA A 323 -20.70 -1.79 -13.34
N ALA A 324 -20.55 -1.92 -12.01
CA ALA A 324 -19.51 -2.74 -11.41
C ALA A 324 -19.67 -4.22 -11.78
N ASP A 325 -20.90 -4.73 -11.86
CA ASP A 325 -21.19 -6.10 -12.31
C ASP A 325 -20.84 -6.31 -13.79
N GLU A 326 -21.23 -5.36 -14.65
CA GLU A 326 -20.90 -5.38 -16.08
C GLU A 326 -19.37 -5.35 -16.30
N HIS A 327 -18.67 -4.51 -15.57
CA HIS A 327 -17.20 -4.41 -15.63
C HIS A 327 -16.50 -5.65 -15.08
N ALA A 328 -17.00 -6.23 -14.00
CA ALA A 328 -16.46 -7.49 -13.44
C ALA A 328 -16.62 -8.64 -14.45
N GLN A 329 -17.77 -8.71 -15.13
CA GLN A 329 -18.00 -9.71 -16.18
C GLN A 329 -17.07 -9.47 -17.39
N HIS A 330 -16.96 -8.23 -17.84
CA HIS A 330 -16.07 -7.87 -18.94
C HIS A 330 -14.61 -8.18 -18.61
N PHE A 331 -14.14 -7.82 -17.43
CA PHE A 331 -12.78 -8.10 -16.97
C PHE A 331 -12.49 -9.60 -16.92
N LEU A 332 -13.44 -10.41 -16.43
CA LEU A 332 -13.32 -11.86 -16.41
C LEU A 332 -13.24 -12.45 -17.81
N ASN A 333 -14.10 -12.02 -18.72
CA ASN A 333 -14.12 -12.50 -20.10
C ASN A 333 -12.81 -12.19 -20.83
N GLU A 334 -12.27 -10.99 -20.63
CA GLU A 334 -10.97 -10.59 -21.18
C GLU A 334 -9.83 -11.46 -20.63
N ARG A 335 -9.83 -11.77 -19.35
CA ARG A 335 -8.83 -12.68 -18.74
C ARG A 335 -8.98 -14.11 -19.25
N ILE A 336 -10.20 -14.61 -19.39
CA ILE A 336 -10.44 -15.94 -20.00
C ILE A 336 -9.90 -15.97 -21.42
N GLY A 337 -10.25 -15.00 -22.26
CA GLY A 337 -9.76 -14.91 -23.63
C GLY A 337 -8.23 -14.79 -23.72
N GLN A 338 -7.61 -14.03 -22.83
CA GLN A 338 -6.15 -13.89 -22.74
C GLN A 338 -5.48 -15.24 -22.42
N ILE A 339 -5.94 -15.92 -21.38
CA ILE A 339 -5.40 -17.21 -20.95
C ILE A 339 -5.59 -18.27 -22.06
N GLN A 340 -6.74 -18.32 -22.69
CA GLN A 340 -7.02 -19.26 -23.77
C GLN A 340 -6.11 -19.08 -24.99
N ARG A 341 -5.85 -17.82 -25.38
CA ARG A 341 -4.89 -17.51 -26.45
C ARG A 341 -3.48 -17.97 -26.11
N LEU A 342 -3.05 -17.79 -24.88
CA LEU A 342 -1.71 -18.14 -24.41
C LEU A 342 -1.52 -19.66 -24.24
N THR A 343 -2.55 -20.38 -23.79
CA THR A 343 -2.49 -21.83 -23.58
C THR A 343 -2.13 -22.58 -24.87
N GLY A 344 -2.52 -22.06 -26.02
CA GLY A 344 -2.13 -22.63 -27.32
C GLY A 344 -0.69 -22.33 -27.75
N LEU A 345 -0.02 -21.39 -27.10
CA LEU A 345 1.32 -20.91 -27.45
C LEU A 345 2.40 -21.34 -26.46
N LEU A 346 2.02 -21.59 -25.20
CA LEU A 346 2.95 -21.90 -24.12
C LEU A 346 2.87 -23.39 -23.75
N ASP A 347 3.98 -23.98 -23.36
CA ASP A 347 4.10 -25.37 -22.91
C ASP A 347 3.82 -25.53 -21.39
N ARG A 348 3.28 -24.49 -20.77
CA ARG A 348 2.82 -24.47 -19.36
C ARG A 348 1.59 -23.57 -19.20
N PRO A 349 0.79 -23.79 -18.15
CA PRO A 349 -0.30 -22.87 -17.84
C PRO A 349 0.21 -21.45 -17.60
N PRO A 350 -0.26 -20.43 -18.38
CA PRO A 350 0.13 -19.05 -18.19
C PRO A 350 -0.38 -18.48 -16.87
N LEU A 351 0.38 -17.54 -16.30
CA LEU A 351 0.03 -16.75 -15.13
C LEU A 351 -0.04 -15.28 -15.52
N ALA A 352 -1.19 -14.63 -15.36
CA ALA A 352 -1.30 -13.17 -15.41
C ALA A 352 -1.25 -12.59 -14.00
N VAL A 353 -0.34 -11.63 -13.75
CA VAL A 353 -0.19 -10.97 -12.44
C VAL A 353 -0.70 -9.54 -12.52
N ALA A 354 -1.70 -9.23 -11.70
CA ALA A 354 -2.37 -7.93 -11.66
C ALA A 354 -2.10 -7.21 -10.33
N PRO A 355 -1.03 -6.40 -10.26
CA PRO A 355 -0.71 -5.59 -9.09
C PRO A 355 -1.39 -4.22 -9.17
N TYR A 356 -2.01 -3.80 -8.05
CA TYR A 356 -2.70 -2.53 -7.92
C TYR A 356 -2.45 -1.93 -6.53
N ASP A 357 -2.53 -0.60 -6.42
CA ASP A 357 -2.69 0.02 -5.11
C ASP A 357 -4.07 -0.34 -4.55
N ALA A 358 -4.09 -0.72 -3.28
CA ALA A 358 -5.33 -1.12 -2.61
C ALA A 358 -6.31 0.05 -2.51
N GLU A 359 -5.79 1.27 -2.30
CA GLU A 359 -6.56 2.50 -2.13
C GLU A 359 -7.31 2.92 -3.40
N LEU A 360 -6.92 2.36 -4.56
CA LEU A 360 -7.72 2.49 -5.77
C LEU A 360 -9.14 1.96 -5.55
N PHE A 361 -9.28 0.84 -4.83
CA PHE A 361 -10.54 0.16 -4.58
C PHE A 361 -11.19 0.68 -3.29
N GLY A 362 -12.19 1.54 -3.44
CA GLY A 362 -12.97 2.12 -2.35
C GLY A 362 -12.68 3.60 -2.12
N HIS A 363 -11.42 4.03 -2.10
CA HIS A 363 -11.08 5.44 -1.94
C HIS A 363 -11.17 6.20 -3.27
N TRP A 364 -10.29 5.91 -4.23
CA TRP A 364 -10.32 6.56 -5.55
C TRP A 364 -11.51 6.12 -6.41
N TRP A 365 -11.82 4.86 -6.40
CA TRP A 365 -12.98 4.24 -7.06
C TRP A 365 -13.93 3.65 -6.02
N HIS A 366 -14.96 4.38 -5.66
CA HIS A 366 -15.88 4.03 -4.56
C HIS A 366 -16.46 2.62 -4.68
N GLU A 367 -16.80 2.20 -5.88
CA GLU A 367 -17.35 0.88 -6.19
C GLU A 367 -16.29 -0.19 -6.43
N GLY A 368 -15.02 0.15 -6.23
CA GLY A 368 -13.90 -0.75 -6.52
C GLY A 368 -13.91 -2.02 -5.68
N VAL A 369 -14.34 -1.95 -4.41
CA VAL A 369 -14.43 -3.15 -3.56
C VAL A 369 -15.57 -4.06 -4.02
N GLU A 370 -16.70 -3.50 -4.44
CA GLU A 370 -17.82 -4.25 -5.01
C GLU A 370 -17.44 -4.89 -6.35
N PHE A 371 -16.66 -4.20 -7.18
CA PHE A 371 -16.10 -4.77 -8.42
C PHE A 371 -15.21 -5.99 -8.11
N LEU A 372 -14.32 -5.90 -7.12
CA LEU A 372 -13.47 -7.01 -6.70
C LEU A 372 -14.30 -8.20 -6.18
N ASP A 373 -15.32 -7.93 -5.35
CA ASP A 373 -16.22 -8.97 -4.83
C ASP A 373 -16.96 -9.69 -5.97
N LEU A 374 -17.55 -8.93 -6.89
CA LEU A 374 -18.26 -9.47 -8.04
C LEU A 374 -17.34 -10.26 -8.99
N PHE A 375 -16.16 -9.72 -9.29
CA PHE A 375 -15.16 -10.41 -10.10
C PHE A 375 -14.74 -11.76 -9.48
N ALA A 376 -14.40 -11.75 -8.19
CA ALA A 376 -14.00 -12.95 -7.48
C ALA A 376 -15.12 -14.02 -7.43
N ARG A 377 -16.37 -13.59 -7.20
CA ARG A 377 -17.54 -14.49 -7.21
C ARG A 377 -17.77 -15.09 -8.58
N LYS A 378 -17.78 -14.29 -9.64
CA LYS A 378 -17.91 -14.80 -11.02
C LYS A 378 -16.77 -15.73 -11.39
N LEU A 379 -15.53 -15.40 -11.00
CA LEU A 379 -14.38 -16.25 -11.25
C LEU A 379 -14.52 -17.59 -10.53
N PHE A 380 -15.01 -17.62 -9.30
CA PHE A 380 -15.15 -18.81 -8.49
C PHE A 380 -16.34 -19.72 -8.91
N TYR A 381 -17.49 -19.10 -9.24
CA TYR A 381 -18.73 -19.85 -9.48
C TYR A 381 -19.02 -20.10 -10.96
N ASP A 382 -18.69 -19.17 -11.86
CA ASP A 382 -19.25 -19.15 -13.22
C ASP A 382 -18.32 -19.76 -14.27
N GLN A 383 -17.06 -20.11 -13.92
CA GLN A 383 -16.09 -20.63 -14.87
C GLN A 383 -15.07 -21.59 -14.21
N LYS A 384 -14.27 -22.30 -15.04
CA LYS A 384 -13.21 -23.22 -14.60
C LYS A 384 -11.93 -23.10 -15.44
N VAL A 385 -11.82 -22.06 -16.26
CA VAL A 385 -10.68 -21.84 -17.16
C VAL A 385 -9.50 -21.24 -16.40
N ILE A 386 -9.77 -20.31 -15.48
CA ILE A 386 -8.78 -19.59 -14.69
C ILE A 386 -8.93 -19.94 -13.22
N GLU A 387 -7.81 -20.19 -12.56
CA GLU A 387 -7.72 -20.29 -11.11
C GLU A 387 -7.04 -19.06 -10.52
N LEU A 388 -7.61 -18.48 -9.45
CA LEU A 388 -6.90 -17.48 -8.63
C LEU A 388 -5.81 -18.19 -7.82
N ILE A 389 -4.60 -17.59 -7.83
CA ILE A 389 -3.44 -18.14 -7.15
C ILE A 389 -2.60 -16.99 -6.57
N THR A 390 -1.94 -17.23 -5.44
CA THR A 390 -0.92 -16.30 -4.97
C THR A 390 0.45 -16.60 -5.63
N PRO A 391 1.34 -15.60 -5.78
CA PRO A 391 2.70 -15.84 -6.28
C PRO A 391 3.46 -16.89 -5.47
N GLY A 392 3.31 -16.90 -4.15
CA GLY A 392 3.93 -17.92 -3.29
C GLY A 392 3.43 -19.33 -3.59
N GLU A 393 2.13 -19.51 -3.78
CA GLU A 393 1.54 -20.79 -4.14
C GLU A 393 1.92 -21.21 -5.58
N TYR A 394 1.98 -20.25 -6.52
CA TYR A 394 2.45 -20.54 -7.87
C TYR A 394 3.88 -21.11 -7.88
N LEU A 395 4.80 -20.53 -7.12
CA LEU A 395 6.18 -21.03 -7.02
C LEU A 395 6.24 -22.43 -6.39
N ARG A 396 5.34 -22.75 -5.47
CA ARG A 396 5.24 -24.08 -4.88
C ARG A 396 4.78 -25.13 -5.91
N ARG A 397 3.83 -24.77 -6.78
CA ARG A 397 3.32 -25.66 -7.84
C ARG A 397 4.25 -25.75 -9.05
N HIS A 398 4.94 -24.65 -9.36
CA HIS A 398 5.84 -24.52 -10.50
C HIS A 398 7.24 -24.08 -10.06
N PRO A 399 8.02 -24.97 -9.40
CA PRO A 399 9.30 -24.63 -8.81
C PRO A 399 10.43 -24.40 -9.82
N THR A 400 10.23 -24.82 -11.09
CA THR A 400 11.23 -24.67 -12.14
C THR A 400 10.87 -23.52 -13.05
N ASN A 401 11.73 -22.49 -13.09
CA ASN A 401 11.56 -21.32 -13.95
C ASN A 401 12.91 -20.95 -14.60
N GLN A 402 12.86 -20.21 -15.69
CA GLN A 402 14.05 -19.72 -16.38
C GLN A 402 14.85 -18.79 -15.46
N VAL A 403 16.18 -18.86 -15.55
CA VAL A 403 17.05 -17.89 -14.89
C VAL A 403 17.32 -16.73 -15.85
N ALA A 404 17.09 -15.51 -15.39
CA ALA A 404 17.35 -14.27 -16.13
C ALA A 404 17.57 -13.11 -15.15
N THR A 405 18.36 -12.12 -15.55
CA THR A 405 18.53 -10.87 -14.81
C THR A 405 17.52 -9.85 -15.32
N PRO A 406 16.55 -9.40 -14.50
CA PRO A 406 15.60 -8.37 -14.90
C PRO A 406 16.28 -7.05 -15.26
N SER A 407 15.62 -6.26 -16.10
CA SER A 407 16.08 -4.91 -16.44
C SER A 407 15.64 -3.90 -15.38
N SER A 408 16.44 -2.84 -15.20
CA SER A 408 16.04 -1.72 -14.34
C SER A 408 14.75 -1.09 -14.85
N SER A 409 13.80 -0.89 -13.93
CA SER A 409 12.44 -0.46 -14.26
C SER A 409 11.72 0.13 -13.06
N THR A 410 10.64 0.87 -13.30
CA THR A 410 9.61 1.23 -12.34
C THR A 410 8.25 1.18 -13.04
N TRP A 411 7.16 1.27 -12.29
CA TRP A 411 5.83 1.44 -12.88
C TRP A 411 5.41 2.91 -13.05
N GLY A 412 6.31 3.84 -12.70
CA GLY A 412 6.08 5.27 -12.85
C GLY A 412 6.11 5.76 -14.29
N GLU A 413 5.96 7.07 -14.45
CA GLU A 413 5.97 7.76 -15.74
C GLU A 413 7.19 7.35 -16.60
N GLU A 414 6.94 6.96 -17.84
CA GLU A 414 7.96 6.48 -18.80
C GLU A 414 8.67 5.17 -18.38
N GLY A 415 8.23 4.50 -17.30
CA GLY A 415 8.78 3.23 -16.84
C GLY A 415 10.08 3.34 -16.02
N TYR A 416 10.51 4.56 -15.67
CA TYR A 416 11.76 4.83 -14.95
C TYR A 416 11.54 5.80 -13.78
N MET A 417 12.63 6.38 -13.23
CA MET A 417 12.65 7.12 -11.96
C MET A 417 12.13 8.56 -12.05
N ARG A 418 11.59 9.02 -13.18
CA ARG A 418 11.29 10.44 -13.46
C ARG A 418 10.33 11.08 -12.46
N VAL A 419 9.42 10.30 -11.88
CA VAL A 419 8.51 10.79 -10.83
C VAL A 419 9.28 11.18 -9.57
N TRP A 420 10.30 10.41 -9.21
CA TRP A 420 11.04 10.53 -7.94
C TRP A 420 12.38 11.26 -8.07
N LEU A 421 12.84 11.51 -9.30
CA LEU A 421 14.08 12.27 -9.57
C LEU A 421 13.84 13.25 -10.72
N ASN A 422 13.63 14.50 -10.38
CA ASN A 422 13.38 15.61 -11.28
C ASN A 422 13.69 16.95 -10.60
N ASP A 423 13.51 18.07 -11.32
CA ASP A 423 13.77 19.44 -10.86
C ASP A 423 13.06 19.87 -9.57
N LYS A 424 11.93 19.23 -9.24
CA LYS A 424 11.16 19.55 -8.01
C LYS A 424 11.69 18.85 -6.76
N ASN A 425 12.37 17.70 -6.92
CA ASN A 425 12.72 16.84 -5.80
C ASN A 425 14.20 16.38 -5.77
N GLU A 426 15.02 16.67 -6.79
CA GLU A 426 16.44 16.28 -6.85
C GLU A 426 17.27 16.79 -5.68
N TRP A 427 16.89 17.95 -5.09
CA TRP A 427 17.56 18.54 -3.95
C TRP A 427 17.63 17.62 -2.71
N ILE A 428 16.77 16.61 -2.62
CA ILE A 428 16.71 15.67 -1.49
C ILE A 428 17.96 14.78 -1.47
N TYR A 429 18.40 14.30 -2.62
CA TYR A 429 19.37 13.21 -2.73
C TYR A 429 20.78 13.54 -2.25
N PRO A 430 21.36 14.73 -2.48
CA PRO A 430 22.66 15.08 -1.90
C PRO A 430 22.65 15.05 -0.36
N HIS A 431 21.55 15.45 0.26
CA HIS A 431 21.41 15.40 1.72
C HIS A 431 21.25 13.96 2.23
N LEU A 432 20.48 13.14 1.52
CA LEU A 432 20.37 11.70 1.83
C LEU A 432 21.72 11.01 1.71
N GLN A 433 22.49 11.31 0.67
CA GLN A 433 23.82 10.73 0.48
C GLN A 433 24.72 10.98 1.68
N ILE A 434 24.84 12.23 2.12
CA ILE A 434 25.64 12.59 3.30
C ILE A 434 25.13 11.89 4.57
N ALA A 435 23.80 11.83 4.74
CA ALA A 435 23.20 11.18 5.89
C ALA A 435 23.47 9.66 5.92
N GLN A 436 23.44 9.00 4.77
CA GLN A 436 23.76 7.56 4.62
C GLN A 436 25.23 7.27 4.94
N GLU A 437 26.17 8.10 4.46
CA GLU A 437 27.60 8.00 4.80
C GLU A 437 27.81 8.12 6.32
N ARG A 438 27.20 9.14 6.94
CA ARG A 438 27.27 9.38 8.39
C ARG A 438 26.67 8.20 9.19
N MET A 439 25.55 7.64 8.72
CA MET A 439 24.94 6.50 9.40
C MET A 439 25.82 5.25 9.33
N SER A 440 26.45 4.96 8.18
CA SER A 440 27.42 3.88 8.04
C SER A 440 28.64 4.07 8.95
N ALA A 441 29.13 5.30 9.07
CA ALA A 441 30.23 5.64 10.01
C ALA A 441 29.81 5.41 11.48
N LEU A 442 28.57 5.80 11.86
CA LEU A 442 28.02 5.51 13.19
C LEU A 442 27.91 4.01 13.44
N ALA A 443 27.39 3.25 12.46
CA ALA A 443 27.25 1.79 12.57
C ALA A 443 28.60 1.10 12.80
N GLU A 444 29.66 1.53 12.13
CA GLU A 444 31.02 1.00 12.34
C GLU A 444 31.60 1.45 13.69
N LYS A 445 31.47 2.74 14.05
CA LYS A 445 31.93 3.27 15.35
C LYS A 445 31.32 2.53 16.53
N TYR A 446 30.05 2.18 16.44
CA TYR A 446 29.29 1.54 17.53
C TYR A 446 29.08 0.04 17.33
N LYS A 447 29.88 -0.64 16.54
CA LYS A 447 29.77 -2.08 16.25
C LYS A 447 29.86 -3.00 17.47
N LYS A 448 30.48 -2.57 18.56
CA LYS A 448 30.58 -3.32 19.81
C LYS A 448 29.40 -3.06 20.77
N VAL A 449 28.55 -2.09 20.49
CA VAL A 449 27.36 -1.82 21.26
C VAL A 449 26.26 -2.77 20.79
N THR A 450 25.94 -3.78 21.60
CA THR A 450 24.88 -4.74 21.27
C THR A 450 23.55 -4.27 21.84
N SER A 451 22.50 -4.38 21.06
CA SER A 451 21.13 -4.01 21.43
C SER A 451 20.50 -4.89 22.55
N THR A 452 21.17 -5.99 22.95
CA THR A 452 20.59 -7.06 23.75
C THR A 452 21.25 -7.33 25.11
N GLY A 453 22.21 -6.50 25.56
CA GLY A 453 22.94 -6.73 26.84
C GLY A 453 22.07 -6.49 28.07
N LYS A 454 21.76 -7.53 28.82
CA LYS A 454 20.98 -7.49 30.09
C LYS A 454 21.61 -6.65 31.23
N LYS A 455 22.78 -6.04 31.04
CA LYS A 455 23.48 -5.14 32.00
C LYS A 455 24.16 -3.98 31.26
N ALA A 456 23.43 -3.28 30.36
CA ALA A 456 23.98 -2.06 29.77
C ALA A 456 24.05 -0.96 30.85
N SER A 457 25.18 -0.21 30.92
CA SER A 457 25.23 1.01 31.74
C SER A 457 24.20 2.00 31.20
N TRP A 458 23.74 2.95 32.05
CA TRP A 458 22.80 4.00 31.61
C TRP A 458 23.31 4.74 30.36
N SER A 459 24.59 5.07 30.29
CA SER A 459 25.23 5.68 29.12
C SER A 459 25.13 4.81 27.86
N THR A 460 25.24 3.47 27.99
CA THR A 460 25.09 2.54 26.86
C THR A 460 23.64 2.47 26.42
N ALA A 461 22.67 2.47 27.34
CA ALA A 461 21.26 2.47 27.04
C ALA A 461 20.84 3.75 26.27
N LEU A 462 21.30 4.92 26.71
CA LEU A 462 21.03 6.20 26.07
C LEU A 462 21.62 6.27 24.65
N LYS A 463 22.87 5.78 24.46
CA LYS A 463 23.47 5.68 23.13
C LYS A 463 22.71 4.73 22.20
N THR A 464 22.21 3.61 22.73
CA THR A 464 21.39 2.66 21.97
C THR A 464 20.09 3.30 21.50
N ARG A 465 19.42 4.07 22.37
CA ARG A 465 18.21 4.83 22.01
C ARG A 465 18.51 5.84 20.90
N ALA A 466 19.55 6.64 21.06
CA ALA A 466 19.94 7.65 20.06
C ALA A 466 20.31 7.02 18.69
N LEU A 467 21.03 5.88 18.68
CA LEU A 467 21.36 5.16 17.46
C LEU A 467 20.12 4.59 16.76
N ARG A 468 19.17 4.05 17.51
CA ARG A 468 17.88 3.58 16.97
C ARG A 468 17.08 4.75 16.38
N GLN A 469 17.06 5.89 17.07
CA GLN A 469 16.37 7.07 16.57
C GLN A 469 17.03 7.63 15.31
N ALA A 470 18.36 7.67 15.24
CA ALA A 470 19.08 8.08 14.04
C ALA A 470 18.74 7.16 12.84
N ALA A 471 18.68 5.85 13.08
CA ALA A 471 18.24 4.89 12.06
C ALA A 471 16.82 5.17 11.58
N ARG A 472 15.86 5.43 12.50
CA ARG A 472 14.46 5.78 12.15
C ARG A 472 14.36 7.04 11.31
N GLU A 473 15.03 8.12 11.75
CA GLU A 473 14.99 9.38 11.03
C GLU A 473 15.53 9.26 9.61
N LEU A 474 16.63 8.52 9.42
CA LEU A 474 17.18 8.28 8.08
C LEU A 474 16.22 7.44 7.23
N LEU A 475 15.64 6.35 7.77
CA LEU A 475 14.65 5.54 7.06
C LEU A 475 13.45 6.39 6.62
N LEU A 476 12.90 7.23 7.51
CA LEU A 476 11.76 8.11 7.22
C LEU A 476 12.11 9.20 6.19
N ALA A 477 13.32 9.74 6.22
CA ALA A 477 13.79 10.68 5.21
C ALA A 477 13.88 10.06 3.80
N GLN A 478 14.13 8.75 3.71
CA GLN A 478 14.30 7.99 2.46
C GLN A 478 12.97 7.59 1.77
N SER A 479 11.81 7.82 2.40
CA SER A 479 10.51 7.44 1.83
C SER A 479 10.31 8.03 0.43
N SER A 480 9.83 7.19 -0.51
CA SER A 480 9.50 7.60 -1.88
C SER A 480 8.27 8.53 -1.95
N ASP A 481 7.49 8.57 -0.88
CA ASP A 481 6.30 9.43 -0.78
C ASP A 481 6.66 10.92 -0.91
N TRP A 482 7.76 11.33 -0.28
CA TRP A 482 8.14 12.75 -0.27
C TRP A 482 8.44 13.28 -1.68
N PRO A 483 9.34 12.67 -2.47
CA PRO A 483 9.57 13.11 -3.84
C PRO A 483 8.33 12.94 -4.74
N PHE A 484 7.48 11.93 -4.49
CA PHE A 484 6.21 11.76 -5.19
C PHE A 484 5.25 12.94 -4.93
N ILE A 485 4.99 13.28 -3.66
CA ILE A 485 4.10 14.39 -3.27
C ILE A 485 4.61 15.73 -3.80
N LEU A 486 5.95 15.95 -3.77
CA LEU A 486 6.56 17.13 -4.38
C LEU A 486 6.31 17.22 -5.89
N ARG A 487 6.41 16.11 -6.60
CA ARG A 487 6.14 16.03 -8.05
C ARG A 487 4.67 16.25 -8.36
N ALA A 488 3.78 15.57 -7.62
CA ALA A 488 2.33 15.65 -7.78
C ALA A 488 1.77 17.03 -7.41
N GLY A 489 2.36 17.70 -6.41
CA GLY A 489 1.93 19.02 -5.96
C GLY A 489 0.70 19.00 -5.06
N THR A 490 0.33 17.86 -4.47
CA THR A 490 -0.87 17.71 -3.62
C THR A 490 -0.68 18.34 -2.23
N SER A 491 0.48 18.12 -1.59
CA SER A 491 0.87 18.74 -0.30
C SER A 491 2.39 19.00 -0.28
N PRO A 492 2.93 19.83 -1.20
CA PRO A 492 4.37 19.95 -1.41
C PRO A 492 5.09 20.56 -0.20
N ASP A 493 4.48 21.49 0.52
CA ASP A 493 5.09 22.12 1.70
C ASP A 493 5.17 21.16 2.88
N TYR A 494 4.18 20.27 3.03
CA TYR A 494 4.23 19.18 4.00
C TYR A 494 5.40 18.23 3.70
N ALA A 495 5.47 17.70 2.48
CA ALA A 495 6.56 16.79 2.09
C ALA A 495 7.94 17.44 2.27
N ARG A 496 8.11 18.70 1.87
CA ARG A 496 9.36 19.44 2.05
C ARG A 496 9.74 19.58 3.52
N ARG A 497 8.77 19.88 4.39
CA ARG A 497 8.96 19.97 5.84
C ARG A 497 9.36 18.62 6.42
N ARG A 498 8.63 17.53 6.08
CA ARG A 498 8.95 16.19 6.59
C ARG A 498 10.38 15.73 6.27
N VAL A 499 10.82 15.88 5.01
CA VAL A 499 12.21 15.56 4.63
C VAL A 499 13.22 16.37 5.44
N LYS A 500 13.00 17.69 5.56
CA LYS A 500 13.90 18.57 6.34
C LYS A 500 13.94 18.19 7.81
N ASP A 501 12.79 17.93 8.43
CA ASP A 501 12.69 17.59 9.84
C ASP A 501 13.43 16.28 10.15
N HIS A 502 13.20 15.24 9.35
CA HIS A 502 13.91 13.97 9.51
C HIS A 502 15.42 14.10 9.34
N LEU A 503 15.88 14.85 8.32
CA LEU A 503 17.30 15.10 8.10
C LEU A 503 17.93 15.92 9.24
N LEU A 504 17.25 16.96 9.73
CA LEU A 504 17.74 17.79 10.84
C LEU A 504 17.80 17.00 12.15
N ARG A 505 16.79 16.16 12.43
CA ARG A 505 16.80 15.25 13.59
C ARG A 505 17.92 14.23 13.49
N PHE A 506 18.12 13.64 12.31
CA PHE A 506 19.24 12.75 12.04
C PHE A 506 20.59 13.43 12.29
N ILE A 507 20.79 14.64 11.76
CA ILE A 507 22.03 15.42 11.96
C ILE A 507 22.24 15.73 13.44
N GLY A 508 21.21 16.18 14.15
CA GLY A 508 21.29 16.46 15.59
C GLY A 508 21.67 15.21 16.40
N LEU A 509 21.09 14.03 16.06
CA LEU A 509 21.44 12.75 16.68
C LEU A 509 22.88 12.34 16.35
N HIS A 510 23.31 12.49 15.09
CA HIS A 510 24.68 12.20 14.68
C HIS A 510 25.69 13.05 15.45
N ASP A 511 25.45 14.35 15.56
CA ASP A 511 26.36 15.28 16.23
C ASP A 511 26.46 14.97 17.74
N GLN A 512 25.34 14.64 18.39
CA GLN A 512 25.32 14.19 19.78
C GLN A 512 26.03 12.84 19.98
N LEU A 513 25.85 11.87 19.08
CA LEU A 513 26.54 10.58 19.11
C LEU A 513 28.04 10.70 18.82
N THR A 514 28.47 11.73 18.10
CA THR A 514 29.90 11.99 17.83
C THR A 514 30.57 12.86 18.89
N SER A 515 29.80 13.63 19.65
CA SER A 515 30.22 14.41 20.80
C SER A 515 30.28 13.58 22.10
N THR A 516 30.44 14.24 23.24
CA THR A 516 30.53 13.60 24.56
C THR A 516 29.19 13.49 25.30
N SER A 517 28.15 14.20 24.86
CA SER A 517 26.86 14.26 25.58
C SER A 517 25.67 14.09 24.65
N ILE A 518 24.65 13.41 25.16
CA ILE A 518 23.35 13.24 24.49
C ILE A 518 22.31 13.96 25.36
N ASP A 519 21.55 14.86 24.75
CA ASP A 519 20.39 15.51 25.37
C ASP A 519 19.22 14.50 25.42
N GLU A 520 19.00 13.91 26.59
CA GLU A 520 17.98 12.90 26.78
C GLU A 520 16.56 13.46 26.64
N ALA A 521 16.30 14.71 27.06
CA ALA A 521 14.98 15.32 26.97
C ALA A 521 14.60 15.54 25.50
N TRP A 522 15.54 16.05 24.70
CA TRP A 522 15.33 16.21 23.26
C TRP A 522 15.17 14.86 22.55
N LEU A 523 16.01 13.88 22.89
CA LEU A 523 15.88 12.52 22.34
C LEU A 523 14.50 11.94 22.62
N GLN A 524 13.99 12.07 23.85
CA GLN A 524 12.66 11.59 24.23
C GLN A 524 11.54 12.29 23.42
N ALA A 525 11.68 13.58 23.16
CA ALA A 525 10.72 14.31 22.33
C ALA A 525 10.72 13.81 20.88
N VAL A 526 11.89 13.55 20.31
CA VAL A 526 12.02 13.00 18.95
C VAL A 526 11.46 11.57 18.87
N GLU A 527 11.76 10.72 19.87
CA GLU A 527 11.20 9.36 19.97
C GLU A 527 9.66 9.36 20.09
N ALA A 528 9.10 10.36 20.76
CA ALA A 528 7.65 10.50 20.90
C ALA A 528 6.97 10.92 19.61
N GLN A 529 7.63 11.69 18.75
CA GLN A 529 7.11 12.08 17.43
C GLN A 529 7.18 10.93 16.44
N ASP A 530 8.37 10.36 16.24
CA ASP A 530 8.64 9.32 15.24
C ASP A 530 8.93 7.99 15.95
N ASN A 531 7.86 7.30 16.36
CA ASN A 531 7.89 6.07 17.18
C ASN A 531 7.91 4.77 16.37
N ILE A 532 7.95 4.83 15.05
CA ILE A 532 8.02 3.68 14.16
C ILE A 532 9.31 2.86 14.41
N PHE A 533 9.29 1.56 14.19
CA PHE A 533 10.43 0.65 14.35
C PHE A 533 11.11 0.73 15.72
N PRO A 534 10.43 0.38 16.81
CA PRO A 534 11.00 0.49 18.16
C PRO A 534 12.28 -0.35 18.35
N ALA A 535 12.47 -1.39 17.54
CA ALA A 535 13.63 -2.27 17.54
C ALA A 535 14.60 -2.01 16.37
N ALA A 536 14.58 -0.82 15.73
CA ALA A 536 15.47 -0.49 14.62
C ALA A 536 16.94 -0.87 14.95
N ASP A 537 17.60 -1.55 14.00
CA ASP A 537 18.96 -2.02 14.17
C ASP A 537 19.93 -1.25 13.26
N TRP A 538 20.69 -0.34 13.86
CA TRP A 538 21.69 0.46 13.14
C TRP A 538 22.81 -0.37 12.51
N SER A 539 23.01 -1.62 12.95
CA SER A 539 24.05 -2.48 12.40
C SER A 539 23.78 -2.88 10.94
N TYR A 540 22.55 -2.68 10.46
CA TYR A 540 22.19 -2.95 9.06
C TYR A 540 22.89 -2.04 8.06
N TRP A 541 23.44 -0.90 8.52
CA TRP A 541 24.26 0.00 7.68
C TRP A 541 25.75 -0.35 7.62
N ARG A 542 26.17 -1.50 8.16
CA ARG A 542 27.53 -2.00 8.04
C ARG A 542 27.72 -2.82 6.76
#